data_279ffc34851c93bd2943207bb6cba832
#
_entry.id   279ffc34851c93bd2943207bb6cba832
#
_cell.length_a   1.000
_cell.length_b   1.000
_cell.length_c   1.000
_cell.angle_alpha   90.00
_cell.angle_beta   90.00
_cell.angle_gamma   90.00
#
_symmetry.space_group_name_H-M   'P 1'
#
loop_
_entity.id
_entity.type
_entity.pdbx_description
1 polymer ?
#
loop_
_entity_poly.entity_id
_entity_poly.type
_entity_poly.pdbx_seq_one_letter_code
_entity_poly.pdbx_strand_id
1 'polypeptide(L)'
;MTHDARFRFETGAVIHAGCIRDYNEDRFLAAPESGIWLVADGMGGHYGGDFAAEAIVENVRSVQRVASAHELQSRTIDRIQQANHLIQERSAHMEGITIGATVAALMVFDSHFACVWCGDSRVYQMRDGRLNQVTRDHTEVQELLDRGVISQQQAETWPRKNVITRAVGVAAQAQLDNVYGMLKDRDTFLICSDGLTGHVSDGEIQRLITGASPQLACDRLLQLTLDRGATDNVTIVVVRCGQKTVVGAGGFALPRGGWPPRGA
;
A
#
# COMPACT_ATOMS: atom_id res chain seq x y z
N MET A 1 21.75 19.43 -5.12
CA MET A 1 20.51 20.14 -5.49
C MET A 1 19.41 19.56 -4.64
N THR A 2 18.87 20.34 -3.71
CA THR A 2 17.72 19.91 -2.88
C THR A 2 16.50 19.86 -3.81
N HIS A 3 16.04 18.66 -4.18
CA HIS A 3 14.71 18.49 -4.74
C HIS A 3 13.71 19.00 -3.70
N ASP A 4 13.15 20.15 -3.95
CA ASP A 4 12.07 20.68 -3.14
C ASP A 4 10.83 19.87 -3.49
N ALA A 5 10.58 18.81 -2.70
CA ALA A 5 9.49 17.89 -2.94
C ALA A 5 8.17 18.68 -3.02
N ARG A 6 7.49 18.60 -4.17
CA ARG A 6 6.27 19.34 -4.49
C ARG A 6 5.11 19.03 -3.53
N PHE A 7 5.16 17.86 -2.93
CA PHE A 7 4.15 17.38 -1.98
C PHE A 7 4.76 17.18 -0.58
N ARG A 8 3.91 17.35 0.42
CA ARG A 8 4.11 16.89 1.79
C ARG A 8 3.11 15.77 2.07
N PHE A 9 3.47 14.87 2.97
CA PHE A 9 2.64 13.72 3.32
C PHE A 9 2.30 13.78 4.80
N GLU A 10 1.02 13.55 5.10
CA GLU A 10 0.53 13.27 6.43
C GLU A 10 0.21 11.79 6.48
N THR A 11 0.72 11.07 7.48
CA THR A 11 0.56 9.63 7.61
C THR A 11 -0.10 9.29 8.94
N GLY A 12 -1.09 8.39 8.91
CA GLY A 12 -1.60 7.68 10.06
C GLY A 12 -1.36 6.18 9.87
N ALA A 13 -1.12 5.46 10.95
CA ALA A 13 -0.95 4.01 10.90
C ALA A 13 -1.44 3.35 12.18
N VAL A 14 -2.00 2.16 12.06
CA VAL A 14 -2.35 1.27 13.18
C VAL A 14 -2.08 -0.17 12.78
N ILE A 15 -1.73 -0.96 13.79
CA ILE A 15 -1.56 -2.40 13.67
C ILE A 15 -2.14 -3.07 14.92
N HIS A 16 -2.90 -4.17 14.76
CA HIS A 16 -3.56 -4.88 15.84
C HIS A 16 -3.64 -6.37 15.54
N ALA A 17 -3.48 -7.21 16.57
CA ALA A 17 -3.58 -8.66 16.41
C ALA A 17 -5.00 -9.17 16.06
N GLY A 18 -6.00 -8.31 16.14
CA GLY A 18 -7.40 -8.72 16.04
C GLY A 18 -7.94 -9.22 17.38
N CYS A 19 -9.09 -9.91 17.34
CA CYS A 19 -9.75 -10.45 18.53
C CYS A 19 -9.54 -11.95 18.71
N ILE A 20 -9.03 -12.65 17.69
CA ILE A 20 -8.95 -14.13 17.67
C ILE A 20 -7.49 -14.63 17.61
N ARG A 21 -6.58 -13.88 16.98
CA ARG A 21 -5.19 -14.29 16.83
C ARG A 21 -4.38 -13.98 18.10
N ASP A 22 -3.55 -14.93 18.54
CA ASP A 22 -2.65 -14.74 19.68
C ASP A 22 -1.42 -13.88 19.30
N TYR A 23 -1.03 -13.90 18.02
CA TYR A 23 0.15 -13.22 17.49
C TYR A 23 -0.20 -12.33 16.32
N ASN A 24 0.63 -11.32 16.07
CA ASN A 24 0.51 -10.45 14.91
C ASN A 24 1.64 -10.75 13.92
N GLU A 25 1.28 -11.33 12.78
CA GLU A 25 2.19 -11.64 11.69
C GLU A 25 2.25 -10.53 10.64
N ASP A 26 1.39 -9.49 10.76
CA ASP A 26 1.46 -8.30 9.92
C ASP A 26 2.65 -7.41 10.29
N ARG A 27 3.18 -6.70 9.31
CA ARG A 27 4.13 -5.59 9.50
C ARG A 27 3.81 -4.46 8.54
N PHE A 28 4.26 -3.25 8.88
CA PHE A 28 4.18 -2.11 7.97
C PHE A 28 5.45 -1.25 7.99
N LEU A 29 5.63 -0.49 6.93
CA LEU A 29 6.62 0.59 6.83
C LEU A 29 5.92 1.90 6.52
N ALA A 30 6.27 2.96 7.24
CA ALA A 30 5.94 4.33 6.91
C ALA A 30 7.24 5.14 6.87
N ALA A 31 7.79 5.35 5.69
CA ALA A 31 9.05 6.07 5.46
C ALA A 31 8.85 7.25 4.50
N PRO A 32 8.15 8.31 4.94
CA PRO A 32 7.85 9.48 4.10
C PRO A 32 9.10 10.18 3.56
N GLU A 33 10.23 10.10 4.26
CA GLU A 33 11.52 10.64 3.84
C GLU A 33 12.10 9.92 2.61
N SER A 34 11.79 8.63 2.45
CA SER A 34 12.13 7.82 1.28
C SER A 34 10.99 7.76 0.26
N GLY A 35 9.80 8.26 0.63
CA GLY A 35 8.59 8.19 -0.19
C GLY A 35 8.01 6.80 -0.30
N ILE A 36 8.14 5.95 0.74
CA ILE A 36 7.69 4.55 0.74
C ILE A 36 6.76 4.29 1.91
N TRP A 37 5.62 3.65 1.62
CA TRP A 37 4.71 3.05 2.60
C TRP A 37 4.34 1.66 2.12
N LEU A 38 4.32 0.69 3.03
CA LEU A 38 3.90 -0.67 2.71
C LEU A 38 3.23 -1.37 3.89
N VAL A 39 2.43 -2.37 3.56
CA VAL A 39 1.89 -3.37 4.46
C VAL A 39 2.33 -4.74 3.95
N ALA A 40 2.72 -5.62 4.86
CA ALA A 40 3.05 -7.02 4.61
C ALA A 40 2.27 -7.88 5.61
N ASP A 41 1.50 -8.83 5.12
CA ASP A 41 0.69 -9.77 5.89
C ASP A 41 1.34 -11.14 5.81
N GLY A 42 1.78 -11.65 6.95
CA GLY A 42 2.57 -12.86 7.07
C GLY A 42 1.73 -14.12 7.15
N MET A 43 2.16 -15.18 6.48
CA MET A 43 1.55 -16.50 6.54
C MET A 43 2.57 -17.61 6.79
N GLY A 44 2.14 -18.68 7.49
CA GLY A 44 3.01 -19.84 7.74
C GLY A 44 3.02 -20.32 9.19
N GLY A 45 2.11 -19.84 10.02
CA GLY A 45 1.95 -20.22 11.43
C GLY A 45 3.10 -19.78 12.32
N HIS A 46 2.95 -19.99 13.59
CA HIS A 46 3.60 -19.51 14.83
C HIS A 46 5.01 -18.90 14.78
N TYR A 47 5.82 -19.05 13.75
CA TYR A 47 7.20 -18.52 13.66
C TYR A 47 7.66 -18.25 12.22
N GLY A 48 6.75 -18.19 11.28
CA GLY A 48 7.11 -18.05 9.86
C GLY A 48 6.56 -16.80 9.21
N GLY A 49 5.29 -16.46 9.46
CA GLY A 49 4.64 -15.31 8.86
C GLY A 49 5.21 -13.98 9.35
N ASP A 50 5.44 -13.86 10.66
CA ASP A 50 6.06 -12.67 11.26
C ASP A 50 7.48 -12.42 10.72
N PHE A 51 8.28 -13.49 10.58
CA PHE A 51 9.60 -13.41 9.96
C PHE A 51 9.50 -12.95 8.49
N ALA A 52 8.54 -13.52 7.73
CA ALA A 52 8.39 -13.18 6.32
C ALA A 52 7.99 -11.71 6.13
N ALA A 53 7.01 -11.23 6.89
CA ALA A 53 6.59 -9.83 6.86
C ALA A 53 7.72 -8.88 7.32
N GLU A 54 8.44 -9.22 8.40
CA GLU A 54 9.58 -8.45 8.91
C GLU A 54 10.72 -8.39 7.88
N ALA A 55 11.04 -9.53 7.22
CA ALA A 55 12.07 -9.56 6.20
C ALA A 55 11.78 -8.61 5.03
N ILE A 56 10.51 -8.50 4.60
CA ILE A 56 10.09 -7.54 3.58
C ILE A 56 10.29 -6.11 4.07
N VAL A 57 9.77 -5.78 5.25
CA VAL A 57 9.82 -4.44 5.82
C VAL A 57 11.27 -3.97 6.00
N GLU A 58 12.13 -4.79 6.60
CA GLU A 58 13.52 -4.40 6.87
C GLU A 58 14.36 -4.27 5.59
N ASN A 59 14.14 -5.14 4.60
CA ASN A 59 14.80 -4.98 3.31
C ASN A 59 14.36 -3.68 2.62
N VAL A 60 13.06 -3.40 2.55
CA VAL A 60 12.55 -2.17 1.91
C VAL A 60 12.95 -0.92 2.69
N ARG A 61 12.99 -0.96 4.02
CA ARG A 61 13.48 0.14 4.89
C ARG A 61 14.89 0.57 4.53
N SER A 62 15.72 -0.33 4.02
CA SER A 62 17.09 -0.03 3.60
C SER A 62 17.19 0.80 2.31
N VAL A 63 16.08 1.04 1.62
CA VAL A 63 16.05 1.89 0.41
C VAL A 63 16.30 3.33 0.82
N GLN A 64 17.45 3.83 0.41
CA GLN A 64 17.84 5.23 0.65
C GLN A 64 17.23 6.16 -0.41
N ARG A 65 17.41 7.45 -0.22
CA ARG A 65 17.05 8.48 -1.21
C ARG A 65 17.62 8.15 -2.58
N VAL A 66 16.83 8.34 -3.59
CA VAL A 66 17.11 8.04 -5.01
C VAL A 66 17.02 9.31 -5.86
N ALA A 67 17.50 9.23 -7.09
CA ALA A 67 17.51 10.35 -8.01
C ALA A 67 16.28 10.38 -8.96
N SER A 68 15.50 9.29 -9.04
CA SER A 68 14.36 9.20 -9.96
C SER A 68 13.27 8.25 -9.44
N ALA A 69 12.04 8.40 -9.97
CA ALA A 69 10.92 7.49 -9.71
C ALA A 69 11.23 6.05 -10.14
N HIS A 70 11.90 5.89 -11.29
CA HIS A 70 12.31 4.58 -11.79
C HIS A 70 13.32 3.90 -10.85
N GLU A 71 14.29 4.65 -10.35
CA GLU A 71 15.27 4.13 -9.39
C GLU A 71 14.60 3.73 -8.07
N LEU A 72 13.64 4.53 -7.56
CA LEU A 72 12.89 4.20 -6.36
C LEU A 72 12.19 2.87 -6.50
N GLN A 73 11.47 2.70 -7.60
CA GLN A 73 10.74 1.46 -7.86
C GLN A 73 11.69 0.27 -8.03
N SER A 74 12.72 0.40 -8.88
CA SER A 74 13.68 -0.68 -9.14
C SER A 74 14.32 -1.16 -7.83
N ARG A 75 14.83 -0.22 -7.01
CA ARG A 75 15.42 -0.56 -5.72
C ARG A 75 14.41 -1.21 -4.76
N THR A 76 13.17 -0.72 -4.72
CA THR A 76 12.14 -1.33 -3.87
C THR A 76 11.84 -2.76 -4.31
N ILE A 77 11.68 -3.00 -5.62
CA ILE A 77 11.48 -4.35 -6.17
C ILE A 77 12.68 -5.24 -5.85
N ASP A 78 13.92 -4.78 -6.05
CA ASP A 78 15.13 -5.53 -5.74
C ASP A 78 15.19 -5.93 -4.25
N ARG A 79 14.76 -5.05 -3.35
CA ARG A 79 14.69 -5.35 -1.90
C ARG A 79 13.61 -6.37 -1.58
N ILE A 80 12.46 -6.32 -2.23
CA ILE A 80 11.42 -7.35 -2.08
C ILE A 80 11.93 -8.70 -2.60
N GLN A 81 12.68 -8.73 -3.73
CA GLN A 81 13.30 -9.97 -4.22
C GLN A 81 14.36 -10.53 -3.27
N GLN A 82 15.16 -9.67 -2.62
CA GLN A 82 16.09 -10.09 -1.57
C GLN A 82 15.36 -10.70 -0.37
N ALA A 83 14.26 -10.07 0.08
CA ALA A 83 13.42 -10.64 1.12
C ALA A 83 12.85 -12.00 0.69
N ASN A 84 12.41 -12.14 -0.57
CA ASN A 84 11.94 -13.41 -1.12
C ASN A 84 12.96 -14.54 -0.94
N HIS A 85 14.22 -14.28 -1.26
CA HIS A 85 15.30 -15.27 -1.08
C HIS A 85 15.51 -15.63 0.39
N LEU A 86 15.54 -14.63 1.29
CA LEU A 86 15.69 -14.88 2.74
C LEU A 86 14.55 -15.71 3.31
N ILE A 87 13.31 -15.46 2.86
CA ILE A 87 12.14 -16.22 3.28
C ILE A 87 12.22 -17.67 2.78
N GLN A 88 12.64 -17.88 1.53
CA GLN A 88 12.83 -19.21 0.98
C GLN A 88 13.92 -20.00 1.71
N GLU A 89 15.05 -19.39 2.01
CA GLU A 89 16.12 -19.99 2.80
C GLU A 89 15.59 -20.41 4.17
N ARG A 90 14.82 -19.56 4.84
CA ARG A 90 14.19 -19.87 6.12
C ARG A 90 13.19 -21.01 6.00
N SER A 91 12.31 -20.99 4.98
CA SER A 91 11.33 -22.04 4.70
C SER A 91 12.00 -23.42 4.49
N ALA A 92 13.12 -23.46 3.77
CA ALA A 92 13.86 -24.68 3.51
C ALA A 92 14.39 -25.36 4.81
N HIS A 93 14.60 -24.59 5.88
CA HIS A 93 15.02 -25.11 7.19
C HIS A 93 13.84 -25.50 8.10
N MET A 94 12.59 -25.29 7.68
CA MET A 94 11.39 -25.52 8.48
C MET A 94 10.59 -26.75 8.00
N GLU A 95 11.24 -27.87 7.74
CA GLU A 95 10.67 -29.22 7.49
C GLU A 95 9.28 -29.23 6.82
N GLY A 96 9.19 -28.63 5.60
CA GLY A 96 7.95 -28.67 4.79
C GLY A 96 6.90 -27.62 5.13
N ILE A 97 7.18 -26.68 6.01
CA ILE A 97 6.29 -25.54 6.26
C ILE A 97 6.58 -24.46 5.20
N THR A 98 5.57 -24.10 4.43
CA THR A 98 5.65 -22.95 3.52
C THR A 98 5.41 -21.67 4.31
N ILE A 99 6.39 -20.79 4.33
CA ILE A 99 6.26 -19.44 4.89
C ILE A 99 6.30 -18.42 3.78
N GLY A 100 5.62 -17.31 3.98
CA GLY A 100 5.58 -16.20 3.02
C GLY A 100 4.87 -14.99 3.60
N ALA A 101 4.76 -13.96 2.80
CA ALA A 101 3.93 -12.81 3.15
C ALA A 101 3.37 -12.15 1.88
N THR A 102 2.23 -11.49 2.03
CA THR A 102 1.78 -10.52 1.05
C THR A 102 2.66 -9.27 1.10
N VAL A 103 2.56 -8.44 0.09
CA VAL A 103 3.08 -7.07 0.14
C VAL A 103 2.19 -6.16 -0.68
N ALA A 104 1.80 -5.01 -0.12
CA ALA A 104 1.19 -3.91 -0.84
C ALA A 104 1.98 -2.63 -0.52
N ALA A 105 2.63 -2.05 -1.51
CA ALA A 105 3.51 -0.90 -1.35
C ALA A 105 3.08 0.28 -2.21
N LEU A 106 3.06 1.46 -1.60
CA LEU A 106 2.96 2.77 -2.25
C LEU A 106 4.34 3.42 -2.26
N MET A 107 4.78 3.84 -3.42
CA MET A 107 5.99 4.63 -3.63
C MET A 107 5.65 5.97 -4.23
N VAL A 108 6.30 7.03 -3.76
CA VAL A 108 6.11 8.38 -4.29
C VAL A 108 7.45 9.04 -4.56
N PHE A 109 7.58 9.59 -5.75
CA PHE A 109 8.71 10.41 -6.14
C PHE A 109 8.21 11.64 -6.91
N ASP A 110 8.49 12.83 -6.35
CA ASP A 110 8.02 14.12 -6.87
C ASP A 110 6.48 14.13 -7.04
N SER A 111 5.98 14.21 -8.26
CA SER A 111 4.56 14.20 -8.58
C SER A 111 4.02 12.86 -9.09
N HIS A 112 4.81 11.81 -8.99
CA HIS A 112 4.42 10.48 -9.45
C HIS A 112 4.27 9.52 -8.29
N PHE A 113 3.35 8.56 -8.43
CA PHE A 113 3.27 7.41 -7.55
C PHE A 113 3.35 6.12 -8.32
N ALA A 114 3.82 5.08 -7.65
CA ALA A 114 3.71 3.70 -8.10
C ALA A 114 3.18 2.85 -6.95
N CYS A 115 2.37 1.85 -7.29
CA CYS A 115 2.03 0.78 -6.36
C CYS A 115 2.61 -0.52 -6.88
N VAL A 116 3.16 -1.33 -5.97
CA VAL A 116 3.68 -2.68 -6.25
C VAL A 116 3.07 -3.62 -5.23
N TRP A 117 2.60 -4.80 -5.67
CA TRP A 117 1.97 -5.74 -4.75
C TRP A 117 2.15 -7.20 -5.16
N CYS A 118 1.97 -8.08 -4.17
CA CYS A 118 1.89 -9.53 -4.29
C CYS A 118 0.98 -10.04 -3.16
N GLY A 119 -0.11 -10.72 -3.48
CA GLY A 119 -1.11 -11.17 -2.52
C GLY A 119 -2.40 -10.37 -2.59
N ASP A 120 -3.13 -10.29 -1.48
CA ASP A 120 -4.46 -9.68 -1.35
C ASP A 120 -4.51 -8.51 -0.34
N SER A 121 -3.37 -8.10 0.22
CA SER A 121 -3.25 -6.79 0.83
C SER A 121 -3.44 -5.71 -0.24
N ARG A 122 -4.14 -4.64 0.10
CA ARG A 122 -4.65 -3.69 -0.89
C ARG A 122 -4.08 -2.29 -0.74
N VAL A 123 -3.99 -1.61 -1.87
CA VAL A 123 -3.85 -0.15 -1.95
C VAL A 123 -5.10 0.43 -2.57
N TYR A 124 -5.70 1.40 -1.88
CA TYR A 124 -6.79 2.22 -2.40
C TYR A 124 -6.31 3.65 -2.61
N GLN A 125 -6.90 4.33 -3.58
CA GLN A 125 -6.77 5.77 -3.77
C GLN A 125 -8.12 6.45 -3.62
N MET A 126 -8.20 7.43 -2.73
CA MET A 126 -9.33 8.34 -2.66
C MET A 126 -8.95 9.64 -3.35
N ARG A 127 -9.68 9.97 -4.40
CA ARG A 127 -9.53 11.17 -5.21
C ARG A 127 -10.91 11.74 -5.53
N ASP A 128 -11.08 13.04 -5.37
CA ASP A 128 -12.34 13.77 -5.68
C ASP A 128 -13.56 13.11 -4.96
N GLY A 129 -13.36 12.63 -3.73
CA GLY A 129 -14.39 12.00 -2.91
C GLY A 129 -14.75 10.55 -3.31
N ARG A 130 -14.05 9.94 -4.25
CA ARG A 130 -14.26 8.55 -4.68
C ARG A 130 -13.09 7.68 -4.27
N LEU A 131 -13.41 6.54 -3.65
CA LEU A 131 -12.45 5.49 -3.32
C LEU A 131 -12.37 4.50 -4.48
N ASN A 132 -11.16 4.19 -4.93
CA ASN A 132 -10.91 3.18 -5.95
C ASN A 132 -9.81 2.25 -5.46
N GLN A 133 -10.03 0.94 -5.55
CA GLN A 133 -8.97 -0.04 -5.33
C GLN A 133 -7.97 0.06 -6.49
N VAL A 134 -6.69 0.25 -6.15
CA VAL A 134 -5.59 0.41 -7.12
C VAL A 134 -4.96 -0.94 -7.44
N THR A 135 -4.79 -1.77 -6.43
CA THR A 135 -4.29 -3.15 -6.56
C THR A 135 -5.40 -4.09 -7.01
N ARG A 136 -5.01 -5.26 -7.51
CA ARG A 136 -5.93 -6.35 -7.83
C ARG A 136 -5.47 -7.58 -7.08
N ASP A 137 -6.36 -8.17 -6.29
CA ASP A 137 -6.02 -9.27 -5.39
C ASP A 137 -5.50 -10.49 -6.16
N HIS A 138 -4.43 -11.10 -5.67
CA HIS A 138 -3.95 -12.37 -6.16
C HIS A 138 -4.61 -13.50 -5.36
N THR A 139 -5.90 -13.73 -5.63
CA THR A 139 -6.70 -14.77 -5.00
C THR A 139 -7.36 -15.66 -6.04
N GLU A 140 -7.68 -16.90 -5.66
CA GLU A 140 -8.40 -17.84 -6.53
C GLU A 140 -9.72 -17.23 -7.04
N VAL A 141 -10.47 -16.58 -6.16
CA VAL A 141 -11.75 -15.98 -6.51
C VAL A 141 -11.60 -14.84 -7.51
N GLN A 142 -10.55 -14.02 -7.37
CA GLN A 142 -10.29 -12.92 -8.30
C GLN A 142 -9.89 -13.44 -9.69
N GLU A 143 -9.09 -14.51 -9.75
CA GLU A 143 -8.74 -15.15 -11.03
C GLU A 143 -9.97 -15.74 -11.74
N LEU A 144 -10.92 -16.31 -10.99
CA LEU A 144 -12.18 -16.82 -11.56
C LEU A 144 -13.08 -15.70 -12.07
N LEU A 145 -13.14 -14.58 -11.35
CA LEU A 145 -13.83 -13.36 -11.79
C LEU A 145 -13.25 -12.83 -13.10
N ASP A 146 -11.91 -12.74 -13.19
CA ASP A 146 -11.20 -12.20 -14.34
C ASP A 146 -11.42 -13.02 -15.61
N ARG A 147 -11.54 -14.32 -15.44
CA ARG A 147 -11.85 -15.26 -16.51
C ARG A 147 -13.35 -15.30 -16.86
N GLY A 148 -14.19 -14.58 -16.12
CA GLY A 148 -15.64 -14.60 -16.28
C GLY A 148 -16.28 -15.94 -15.94
N VAL A 149 -15.60 -16.79 -15.14
CA VAL A 149 -16.10 -18.09 -14.70
C VAL A 149 -17.18 -17.95 -13.65
N ILE A 150 -17.05 -16.94 -12.79
CA ILE A 150 -18.03 -16.59 -11.76
C ILE A 150 -18.44 -15.12 -11.87
N SER A 151 -19.62 -14.79 -11.40
CA SER A 151 -20.10 -13.42 -11.28
C SER A 151 -19.62 -12.78 -9.98
N GLN A 152 -19.68 -11.44 -9.88
CA GLN A 152 -19.39 -10.69 -8.65
C GLN A 152 -20.20 -11.21 -7.45
N GLN A 153 -21.48 -11.49 -7.64
CA GLN A 153 -22.34 -12.01 -6.58
C GLN A 153 -21.90 -13.40 -6.09
N GLN A 154 -21.41 -14.25 -7.00
CA GLN A 154 -20.89 -15.57 -6.63
C GLN A 154 -19.55 -15.46 -5.88
N ALA A 155 -18.72 -14.48 -6.23
CA ALA A 155 -17.44 -14.24 -5.57
C ALA A 155 -17.60 -13.87 -4.08
N GLU A 156 -18.61 -13.07 -3.73
CA GLU A 156 -18.89 -12.66 -2.35
C GLU A 156 -19.11 -13.84 -1.40
N THR A 157 -19.73 -14.91 -1.90
CA THR A 157 -20.04 -16.12 -1.15
C THR A 157 -19.13 -17.30 -1.48
N TRP A 158 -18.06 -17.07 -2.22
CA TRP A 158 -17.14 -18.13 -2.64
C TRP A 158 -16.43 -18.76 -1.42
N PRO A 159 -16.48 -20.11 -1.28
CA PRO A 159 -15.96 -20.78 -0.06
C PRO A 159 -14.46 -20.58 0.16
N ARG A 160 -13.69 -20.32 -0.91
CA ARG A 160 -12.24 -20.16 -0.91
C ARG A 160 -11.81 -18.74 -1.32
N LYS A 161 -12.60 -17.73 -0.97
CA LYS A 161 -12.36 -16.33 -1.38
C LYS A 161 -11.04 -15.74 -0.85
N ASN A 162 -10.56 -16.24 0.28
CA ASN A 162 -9.33 -15.78 0.93
C ASN A 162 -8.11 -16.64 0.58
N VAL A 163 -8.19 -17.55 -0.42
CA VAL A 163 -7.03 -18.34 -0.83
C VAL A 163 -6.19 -17.52 -1.80
N ILE A 164 -5.04 -17.06 -1.31
CA ILE A 164 -4.08 -16.31 -2.13
C ILE A 164 -3.35 -17.26 -3.11
N THR A 165 -3.06 -16.75 -4.29
CA THR A 165 -2.35 -17.49 -5.36
C THR A 165 -0.90 -17.05 -5.52
N ARG A 166 -0.52 -15.91 -4.90
CA ARG A 166 0.84 -15.37 -4.94
C ARG A 166 1.21 -14.78 -3.59
N ALA A 167 2.45 -15.06 -3.15
CA ALA A 167 3.06 -14.44 -1.98
C ALA A 167 4.59 -14.35 -2.15
N VAL A 168 5.21 -13.41 -1.48
CA VAL A 168 6.66 -13.28 -1.36
C VAL A 168 7.17 -14.44 -0.51
N GLY A 169 8.26 -15.10 -0.91
CA GLY A 169 8.84 -16.27 -0.24
C GLY A 169 8.41 -17.62 -0.81
N VAL A 170 7.35 -17.66 -1.63
CA VAL A 170 6.77 -18.94 -2.12
C VAL A 170 7.36 -19.37 -3.47
N ALA A 171 7.48 -18.45 -4.42
CA ALA A 171 8.03 -18.74 -5.76
C ALA A 171 9.52 -18.36 -5.84
N ALA A 172 10.25 -18.94 -6.79
CA ALA A 172 11.68 -18.64 -7.01
C ALA A 172 11.98 -17.14 -7.14
N GLN A 173 11.04 -16.40 -7.71
CA GLN A 173 11.02 -14.93 -7.71
C GLN A 173 9.63 -14.46 -7.31
N ALA A 174 9.54 -13.42 -6.49
CA ALA A 174 8.27 -12.82 -6.14
C ALA A 174 7.59 -12.24 -7.41
N GLN A 175 6.38 -12.71 -7.69
CA GLN A 175 5.60 -12.28 -8.85
C GLN A 175 4.82 -11.02 -8.49
N LEU A 176 5.46 -9.87 -8.71
CA LEU A 176 4.93 -8.56 -8.35
C LEU A 176 4.16 -7.95 -9.53
N ASP A 177 2.95 -7.49 -9.27
CA ASP A 177 2.24 -6.59 -10.19
C ASP A 177 2.53 -5.13 -9.80
N ASN A 178 2.32 -4.21 -10.75
CA ASN A 178 2.57 -2.79 -10.50
C ASN A 178 1.64 -1.88 -11.33
N VAL A 179 1.41 -0.67 -10.81
CA VAL A 179 0.66 0.39 -11.47
C VAL A 179 1.29 1.75 -11.16
N TYR A 180 1.12 2.69 -12.08
CA TYR A 180 1.69 4.04 -11.98
C TYR A 180 0.62 5.10 -12.13
N GLY A 181 0.87 6.26 -11.54
CA GLY A 181 0.00 7.41 -11.70
C GLY A 181 0.66 8.72 -11.31
N MET A 182 -0.09 9.78 -11.50
CA MET A 182 0.30 11.12 -11.05
C MET A 182 -0.49 11.51 -9.81
N LEU A 183 0.20 12.09 -8.83
CA LEU A 183 -0.41 12.65 -7.64
C LEU A 183 -1.18 13.93 -7.99
N LYS A 184 -2.31 14.10 -7.32
CA LYS A 184 -3.03 15.36 -7.22
C LYS A 184 -3.06 15.85 -5.78
N ASP A 185 -3.29 17.13 -5.60
CA ASP A 185 -3.53 17.67 -4.27
C ASP A 185 -4.71 16.98 -3.60
N ARG A 186 -4.56 16.68 -2.31
CA ARG A 186 -5.54 15.95 -1.48
C ARG A 186 -5.80 14.51 -1.84
N ASP A 187 -5.02 13.90 -2.74
CA ASP A 187 -5.06 12.44 -2.86
C ASP A 187 -4.83 11.80 -1.49
N THR A 188 -5.63 10.82 -1.18
CA THR A 188 -5.44 10.02 0.03
C THR A 188 -5.33 8.56 -0.36
N PHE A 189 -4.27 7.90 0.07
CA PHE A 189 -4.07 6.47 -0.13
C PHE A 189 -4.36 5.74 1.18
N LEU A 190 -4.99 4.59 1.07
CA LEU A 190 -5.10 3.60 2.13
C LEU A 190 -4.35 2.35 1.70
N ILE A 191 -3.50 1.82 2.57
CA ILE A 191 -2.81 0.56 2.40
C ILE A 191 -3.22 -0.31 3.58
N CYS A 192 -3.69 -1.54 3.33
CA CYS A 192 -4.19 -2.39 4.41
C CYS A 192 -4.01 -3.89 4.11
N SER A 193 -3.95 -4.70 5.18
CA SER A 193 -4.11 -6.15 5.10
C SER A 193 -5.59 -6.54 4.92
N ASP A 194 -5.85 -7.81 4.62
CA ASP A 194 -7.18 -8.36 4.40
C ASP A 194 -8.03 -8.35 5.68
N GLY A 195 -7.42 -8.30 6.87
CA GLY A 195 -8.11 -8.15 8.14
C GLY A 195 -9.00 -6.92 8.24
N LEU A 196 -8.70 -5.84 7.51
CA LEU A 196 -9.62 -4.71 7.37
C LEU A 196 -10.76 -5.05 6.40
N THR A 197 -10.43 -5.47 5.19
CA THR A 197 -11.40 -5.62 4.09
C THR A 197 -12.30 -6.85 4.23
N GLY A 198 -11.91 -7.79 5.08
CA GLY A 198 -12.76 -8.90 5.51
C GLY A 198 -13.94 -8.46 6.37
N HIS A 199 -13.87 -7.28 7.01
CA HIS A 199 -14.87 -6.78 7.93
C HIS A 199 -15.50 -5.45 7.53
N VAL A 200 -14.83 -4.62 6.74
CA VAL A 200 -15.26 -3.26 6.39
C VAL A 200 -15.36 -3.12 4.88
N SER A 201 -16.52 -2.75 4.38
CA SER A 201 -16.78 -2.55 2.96
C SER A 201 -16.13 -1.27 2.42
N ASP A 202 -15.86 -1.23 1.10
CA ASP A 202 -15.27 -0.06 0.43
C ASP A 202 -16.09 1.22 0.67
N GLY A 203 -17.42 1.13 0.69
CA GLY A 203 -18.29 2.27 0.97
C GLY A 203 -18.16 2.79 2.40
N GLU A 204 -17.89 1.93 3.37
CA GLU A 204 -17.61 2.32 4.76
C GLU A 204 -16.21 2.91 4.90
N ILE A 205 -15.22 2.30 4.25
CA ILE A 205 -13.86 2.83 4.17
C ILE A 205 -13.90 4.26 3.63
N GLN A 206 -14.58 4.47 2.50
CA GLN A 206 -14.73 5.81 1.90
C GLN A 206 -15.33 6.82 2.89
N ARG A 207 -16.40 6.46 3.59
CA ARG A 207 -17.05 7.34 4.57
C ARG A 207 -16.13 7.70 5.74
N LEU A 208 -15.37 6.73 6.26
CA LEU A 208 -14.51 6.93 7.44
C LEU A 208 -13.24 7.73 7.13
N ILE A 209 -12.73 7.65 5.90
CA ILE A 209 -11.58 8.44 5.45
C ILE A 209 -11.99 9.88 5.10
N THR A 210 -13.22 10.07 4.60
CA THR A 210 -13.68 11.40 4.16
C THR A 210 -13.67 12.40 5.31
N GLY A 211 -12.90 13.49 5.16
CA GLY A 211 -12.82 14.59 6.12
C GLY A 211 -12.05 14.29 7.42
N ALA A 212 -11.61 13.05 7.66
CA ALA A 212 -10.80 12.70 8.82
C ALA A 212 -9.32 12.99 8.59
N SER A 213 -8.54 13.26 9.64
CA SER A 213 -7.08 13.19 9.53
C SER A 213 -6.64 11.74 9.29
N PRO A 214 -5.46 11.47 8.72
CA PRO A 214 -5.00 10.10 8.47
C PRO A 214 -5.04 9.21 9.70
N GLN A 215 -4.55 9.68 10.86
CA GLN A 215 -4.59 8.89 12.09
C GLN A 215 -6.02 8.63 12.56
N LEU A 216 -6.90 9.65 12.54
CA LEU A 216 -8.29 9.46 12.93
C LEU A 216 -9.04 8.48 12.02
N ALA A 217 -8.69 8.46 10.72
CA ALA A 217 -9.24 7.48 9.79
C ALA A 217 -8.79 6.06 10.16
N CYS A 218 -7.49 5.86 10.45
CA CYS A 218 -6.96 4.58 10.92
C CYS A 218 -7.66 4.11 12.19
N ASP A 219 -7.79 4.98 13.19
CA ASP A 219 -8.40 4.64 14.48
C ASP A 219 -9.87 4.22 14.32
N ARG A 220 -10.63 4.94 13.49
CA ARG A 220 -12.05 4.62 13.22
C ARG A 220 -12.23 3.32 12.45
N LEU A 221 -11.37 3.07 11.45
CA LEU A 221 -11.38 1.84 10.68
C LEU A 221 -11.04 0.64 11.56
N LEU A 222 -10.00 0.75 12.38
CA LEU A 222 -9.64 -0.29 13.34
C LEU A 222 -10.78 -0.55 14.33
N GLN A 223 -11.35 0.49 14.94
CA GLN A 223 -12.44 0.32 15.90
C GLN A 223 -13.63 -0.41 15.27
N LEU A 224 -14.05 -0.02 14.07
CA LEU A 224 -15.14 -0.70 13.37
C LEU A 224 -14.81 -2.17 13.07
N THR A 225 -13.56 -2.47 12.74
CA THR A 225 -13.09 -3.85 12.49
C THR A 225 -13.15 -4.67 13.78
N LEU A 226 -12.70 -4.12 14.91
CA LEU A 226 -12.74 -4.76 16.21
C LEU A 226 -14.18 -4.99 16.69
N ASP A 227 -15.07 -4.01 16.52
CA ASP A 227 -16.49 -4.12 16.85
C ASP A 227 -17.19 -5.25 16.06
N ARG A 228 -16.64 -5.65 14.92
CA ARG A 228 -17.10 -6.75 14.07
C ARG A 228 -16.39 -8.07 14.31
N GLY A 229 -15.55 -8.12 15.32
CA GLY A 229 -14.90 -9.35 15.80
C GLY A 229 -13.52 -9.63 15.25
N ALA A 230 -12.98 -8.78 14.35
CA ALA A 230 -11.58 -8.81 13.83
C ALA A 230 -10.94 -10.19 13.89
N THR A 231 -11.32 -11.09 12.99
CA THR A 231 -10.92 -12.51 13.01
C THR A 231 -9.47 -12.74 12.61
N ASP A 232 -8.81 -11.71 12.06
CA ASP A 232 -7.39 -11.72 11.67
C ASP A 232 -6.63 -10.51 12.18
N ASN A 233 -5.32 -10.50 11.95
CA ASN A 233 -4.46 -9.34 12.14
C ASN A 233 -4.95 -8.17 11.27
N VAL A 234 -4.86 -6.95 11.77
CA VAL A 234 -5.37 -5.76 11.09
C VAL A 234 -4.28 -4.71 11.01
N THR A 235 -3.88 -4.37 9.81
CA THR A 235 -2.89 -3.33 9.56
C THR A 235 -3.44 -2.32 8.58
N ILE A 236 -3.37 -1.03 8.94
CA ILE A 236 -3.94 0.08 8.19
C ILE A 236 -2.95 1.23 8.16
N VAL A 237 -2.61 1.70 6.97
CA VAL A 237 -1.79 2.90 6.76
C VAL A 237 -2.56 3.86 5.86
N VAL A 238 -2.77 5.09 6.32
CA VAL A 238 -3.42 6.15 5.53
C VAL A 238 -2.41 7.25 5.26
N VAL A 239 -2.26 7.62 3.98
CA VAL A 239 -1.31 8.63 3.52
C VAL A 239 -2.06 9.71 2.75
N ARG A 240 -2.04 10.94 3.25
CA ARG A 240 -2.63 12.10 2.57
C ARG A 240 -1.55 12.97 1.94
N CYS A 241 -1.74 13.29 0.67
CA CYS A 241 -0.90 14.20 -0.08
C CYS A 241 -1.43 15.63 0.03
N GLY A 242 -0.57 16.58 0.37
CA GLY A 242 -0.88 18.01 0.30
C GLY A 242 0.17 18.73 -0.52
N GLN A 243 -0.23 19.59 -1.46
CA GLN A 243 0.74 20.45 -2.14
C GLN A 243 1.39 21.42 -1.14
N LYS A 244 2.70 21.55 -1.25
CA LYS A 244 3.40 22.64 -0.53
C LYS A 244 2.96 23.95 -1.15
N THR A 245 2.33 24.82 -0.36
CA THR A 245 2.11 26.22 -0.76
C THR A 245 3.48 26.89 -0.81
N VAL A 246 3.95 27.21 -2.00
CA VAL A 246 5.11 28.10 -2.15
C VAL A 246 4.61 29.47 -1.72
N VAL A 247 4.88 29.84 -0.47
CA VAL A 247 4.72 31.23 -0.04
C VAL A 247 5.80 32.01 -0.81
N GLY A 248 5.42 32.63 -1.91
CA GLY A 248 6.28 33.51 -2.68
C GLY A 248 6.81 34.59 -1.74
N ALA A 249 8.11 34.59 -1.46
CA ALA A 249 8.78 35.77 -0.95
C ALA A 249 8.42 36.91 -1.93
N GLY A 250 7.76 37.95 -1.44
CA GLY A 250 7.28 39.07 -2.22
C GLY A 250 8.40 39.63 -3.12
N GLY A 251 8.24 39.44 -4.40
CA GLY A 251 9.14 39.92 -5.44
C GLY A 251 8.31 40.49 -6.57
N PHE A 252 8.28 41.79 -6.65
CA PHE A 252 7.96 42.67 -7.78
C PHE A 252 7.30 42.00 -9.02
N ALA A 253 6.03 42.26 -9.23
CA ALA A 253 5.36 42.08 -10.50
C ALA A 253 6.07 42.93 -11.58
N LEU A 254 6.78 42.28 -12.49
CA LEU A 254 7.20 42.92 -13.72
C LEU A 254 5.95 43.18 -14.59
N PRO A 255 5.81 44.40 -15.18
CA PRO A 255 4.68 44.69 -16.07
C PRO A 255 4.75 43.77 -17.29
N ARG A 256 3.63 43.16 -17.64
CA ARG A 256 3.46 42.42 -18.90
C ARG A 256 3.67 43.36 -20.07
N GLY A 257 4.81 43.30 -20.74
CA GLY A 257 5.06 43.95 -22.00
C GLY A 257 4.13 43.37 -23.06
N GLY A 258 3.12 44.13 -23.44
CA GLY A 258 2.29 43.84 -24.61
C GLY A 258 3.12 43.98 -25.88
N TRP A 259 2.94 43.04 -26.82
CA TRP A 259 3.47 43.15 -28.17
C TRP A 259 2.81 44.37 -28.87
N PRO A 260 3.60 45.18 -29.64
CA PRO A 260 3.01 46.26 -30.44
C PRO A 260 2.17 45.67 -31.57
N PRO A 261 1.09 46.36 -32.01
CA PRO A 261 0.29 45.92 -33.13
C PRO A 261 1.10 46.02 -34.42
N ARG A 262 0.99 45.00 -35.30
CA ARG A 262 1.51 45.12 -36.67
C ARG A 262 0.70 46.21 -37.39
N GLY A 263 1.40 47.26 -37.71
CA GLY A 263 0.85 48.41 -38.45
C GLY A 263 1.04 48.28 -39.94
N ALA A 264 0.36 49.12 -40.60
CA ALA A 264 0.17 49.43 -41.96
C ALA A 264 1.42 49.47 -42.85
#